data_4415b83eede1756ee968859a364ccab3
#
_entry.id   4415b83eede1756ee968859a364ccab3
#
_cell.length_a   1.000
_cell.length_b   1.000
_cell.length_c   1.000
_cell.angle_alpha   90.00
_cell.angle_beta   90.00
_cell.angle_gamma   90.00
#
_symmetry.space_group_name_H-M   'P 1'
#
loop_
_entity.id
_entity.type
_entity.pdbx_description
1 polymer ?
#
loop_
_entity_poly.entity_id
_entity_poly.type
_entity_poly.pdbx_seq_one_letter_code
_entity_poly.pdbx_strand_id
1 'polypeptide(L)'
;MCRSIVTLRGEDEATDEEVEAAALQFVRKVSGHRTPSKANQAAFERAVAEITGSTRRLLDDLVTPPGARPPAMARSRIVAREKRAQAREPVKQG
;
A
#
# COMPACT_ATOMS: atom_id res chain seq x y z
N MET A 1 -9.46 -10.61 10.82
CA MET A 1 -9.08 -9.71 9.71
C MET A 1 -7.92 -8.82 10.13
N CYS A 2 -6.99 -8.61 9.25
CA CYS A 2 -5.83 -7.77 9.53
C CYS A 2 -6.22 -6.30 9.55
N ARG A 3 -5.88 -5.61 10.63
CA ARG A 3 -6.21 -4.20 10.75
C ARG A 3 -5.35 -3.30 9.86
N SER A 4 -4.23 -3.83 9.42
CA SER A 4 -3.32 -3.05 8.60
C SER A 4 -3.75 -2.92 7.16
N ILE A 5 -4.61 -3.81 6.73
CA ILE A 5 -5.05 -3.85 5.34
C ILE A 5 -6.43 -3.24 5.24
N VAL A 6 -6.54 -2.22 4.40
CA VAL A 6 -7.81 -1.54 4.21
C VAL A 6 -8.31 -1.75 2.80
N THR A 7 -9.62 -1.66 2.64
CA THR A 7 -10.24 -1.80 1.34
C THR A 7 -9.92 -0.57 0.49
N LEU A 8 -9.40 -0.80 -0.71
CA LEU A 8 -9.10 0.28 -1.62
C LEU A 8 -10.24 0.60 -2.57
N ARG A 9 -11.14 -0.35 -2.78
CA ARG A 9 -12.31 -0.15 -3.61
C ARG A 9 -13.32 0.69 -2.83
N GLY A 10 -13.67 1.86 -3.36
CA GLY A 10 -14.55 2.75 -2.64
C GLY A 10 -15.42 3.55 -3.58
N GLU A 11 -16.02 4.62 -3.05
CA GLU A 11 -16.87 5.48 -3.84
C GLU A 11 -16.10 6.12 -4.98
N ASP A 12 -14.88 6.50 -4.69
CA ASP A 12 -14.00 7.10 -5.69
C ASP A 12 -12.96 6.09 -6.10
N GLU A 13 -12.36 6.34 -7.24
CA GLU A 13 -11.27 5.53 -7.71
C GLU A 13 -10.07 5.69 -6.77
N ALA A 14 -9.42 4.58 -6.42
CA ALA A 14 -8.24 4.64 -5.57
C ALA A 14 -7.12 5.36 -6.30
N THR A 15 -6.42 6.22 -5.58
CA THR A 15 -5.30 6.94 -6.17
C THR A 15 -4.08 6.04 -6.24
N ASP A 16 -3.14 6.40 -7.11
CA ASP A 16 -1.90 5.64 -7.20
C ASP A 16 -1.15 5.65 -5.88
N GLU A 17 -1.19 6.76 -5.16
CA GLU A 17 -0.54 6.83 -3.85
C GLU A 17 -1.17 5.85 -2.87
N GLU A 18 -2.47 5.72 -2.90
CA GLU A 18 -3.17 4.77 -2.02
C GLU A 18 -2.79 3.32 -2.36
N VAL A 19 -2.71 3.02 -3.64
CA VAL A 19 -2.35 1.68 -4.07
C VAL A 19 -0.91 1.36 -3.68
N GLU A 20 -0.02 2.30 -3.90
CA GLU A 20 1.39 2.09 -3.55
C GLU A 20 1.57 1.94 -2.04
N ALA A 21 0.84 2.74 -1.25
CA ALA A 21 0.93 2.63 0.20
C ALA A 21 0.48 1.26 0.69
N ALA A 22 -0.57 0.73 0.07
CA ALA A 22 -1.04 -0.61 0.44
C ALA A 22 0.00 -1.67 0.09
N ALA A 23 0.61 -1.56 -1.09
CA ALA A 23 1.64 -2.50 -1.50
C ALA A 23 2.83 -2.46 -0.56
N LEU A 24 3.26 -1.26 -0.21
CA LEU A 24 4.39 -1.08 0.70
C LEU A 24 4.10 -1.69 2.06
N GLN A 25 2.90 -1.47 2.57
CA GLN A 25 2.52 -2.04 3.85
C GLN A 25 2.55 -3.57 3.81
N PHE A 26 2.04 -4.15 2.73
CA PHE A 26 2.06 -5.60 2.56
C PHE A 26 3.49 -6.12 2.59
N VAL A 27 4.38 -5.49 1.84
CA VAL A 27 5.77 -5.93 1.77
C VAL A 27 6.44 -5.84 3.13
N ARG A 28 6.20 -4.76 3.86
CA ARG A 28 6.75 -4.62 5.20
C ARG A 28 6.26 -5.71 6.13
N LYS A 29 4.98 -6.03 6.07
CA LYS A 29 4.41 -7.05 6.95
C LYS A 29 4.92 -8.44 6.61
N VAL A 30 4.97 -8.75 5.33
CA VAL A 30 5.39 -10.07 4.90
C VAL A 30 6.87 -10.30 5.13
N SER A 31 7.69 -9.29 4.85
CA SER A 31 9.13 -9.42 4.99
C SER A 31 9.61 -9.26 6.43
N GLY A 32 8.81 -8.63 7.26
CA GLY A 32 9.23 -8.30 8.60
C GLY A 32 10.19 -7.13 8.67
N HIS A 33 10.43 -6.48 7.54
CA HIS A 33 11.35 -5.35 7.48
C HIS A 33 10.58 -4.06 7.25
N ARG A 34 10.74 -3.12 8.16
CA ARG A 34 10.16 -1.81 7.99
C ARG A 34 10.89 -1.05 6.89
N THR A 35 12.22 -1.15 6.91
CA THR A 35 13.08 -0.55 5.91
C THR A 35 14.10 -1.59 5.51
N PRO A 36 14.27 -1.85 4.22
CA PRO A 36 15.19 -2.88 3.80
C PRO A 36 16.64 -2.44 4.02
N SER A 37 17.51 -3.42 4.26
CA SER A 37 18.94 -3.16 4.25
C SER A 37 19.37 -2.83 2.83
N LYS A 38 20.55 -2.26 2.71
CA LYS A 38 21.07 -1.90 1.41
C LYS A 38 21.12 -3.10 0.47
N ALA A 39 21.50 -4.25 1.01
CA ALA A 39 21.59 -5.46 0.20
C ALA A 39 20.25 -5.92 -0.33
N ASN A 40 19.17 -5.60 0.39
CA ASN A 40 17.83 -6.07 0.02
C ASN A 40 16.97 -5.00 -0.61
N GLN A 41 17.51 -3.80 -0.79
CA GLN A 41 16.71 -2.68 -1.26
C GLN A 41 16.12 -2.93 -2.64
N ALA A 42 16.89 -3.46 -3.56
CA ALA A 42 16.40 -3.68 -4.91
C ALA A 42 15.26 -4.70 -4.93
N ALA A 43 15.40 -5.78 -4.16
CA ALA A 43 14.35 -6.79 -4.09
C ALA A 43 13.09 -6.22 -3.46
N PHE A 44 13.25 -5.42 -2.42
CA PHE A 44 12.14 -4.80 -1.72
C PHE A 44 11.37 -3.86 -2.66
N GLU A 45 12.10 -3.00 -3.36
CA GLU A 45 11.48 -2.03 -4.26
C GLU A 45 10.81 -2.71 -5.44
N ARG A 46 11.42 -3.76 -5.96
CA ARG A 46 10.81 -4.50 -7.05
C ARG A 46 9.49 -5.12 -6.60
N ALA A 47 9.47 -5.71 -5.42
CA ALA A 47 8.24 -6.31 -4.90
C ALA A 47 7.14 -5.26 -4.75
N VAL A 48 7.48 -4.09 -4.22
CA VAL A 48 6.50 -3.03 -4.08
C VAL A 48 5.95 -2.62 -5.44
N ALA A 49 6.83 -2.48 -6.43
CA ALA A 49 6.39 -2.06 -7.76
C ALA A 49 5.49 -3.10 -8.40
N GLU A 50 5.85 -4.39 -8.27
CA GLU A 50 5.06 -5.45 -8.89
C GLU A 50 3.70 -5.59 -8.22
N ILE A 51 3.67 -5.50 -6.91
CA ILE A 51 2.41 -5.61 -6.17
C ILE A 51 1.53 -4.40 -6.47
N THR A 52 2.13 -3.21 -6.56
CA THR A 52 1.39 -2.02 -6.91
C THR A 52 0.74 -2.17 -8.29
N GLY A 53 1.50 -2.66 -9.25
CA GLY A 53 0.98 -2.84 -10.60
C GLY A 53 -0.15 -3.85 -10.67
N SER A 54 0.04 -5.00 -10.00
CA SER A 54 -1.00 -6.02 -9.97
C SER A 54 -2.26 -5.52 -9.28
N THR A 55 -2.09 -4.79 -8.20
CA THR A 55 -3.22 -4.27 -7.45
C THR A 55 -3.98 -3.25 -8.28
N ARG A 56 -3.25 -2.38 -8.98
CA ARG A 56 -3.88 -1.39 -9.86
C ARG A 56 -4.73 -2.09 -10.92
N ARG A 57 -4.18 -3.11 -11.54
CA ARG A 57 -4.91 -3.85 -12.56
C ARG A 57 -6.15 -4.53 -11.98
N LEU A 58 -6.01 -5.12 -10.80
CA LEU A 58 -7.16 -5.74 -10.14
C LEU A 58 -8.28 -4.74 -9.92
N LEU A 59 -7.93 -3.58 -9.37
CA LEU A 59 -8.95 -2.57 -9.06
C LEU A 59 -9.62 -2.04 -10.32
N ASP A 60 -8.85 -1.90 -11.39
CA ASP A 60 -9.40 -1.43 -12.66
C ASP A 60 -10.33 -2.45 -13.30
N ASP A 61 -10.06 -3.73 -13.07
CA ASP A 61 -10.82 -4.80 -13.72
C ASP A 61 -12.04 -5.24 -12.92
N LEU A 62 -12.13 -4.88 -11.66
CA LEU A 62 -13.25 -5.30 -10.84
C LEU A 62 -14.52 -4.56 -11.22
N VAL A 63 -15.62 -5.29 -11.21
CA VAL A 63 -16.95 -4.73 -11.45
C VAL A 63 -17.64 -4.65 -10.11
N THR A 64 -18.07 -3.44 -9.71
CA THR A 64 -18.69 -3.23 -8.43
C THR A 64 -20.09 -2.72 -8.60
N PRO A 65 -21.10 -3.42 -8.05
CA PRO A 65 -22.48 -2.94 -8.14
C PRO A 65 -22.64 -1.59 -7.42
N PRO A 66 -23.57 -0.77 -7.88
CA PRO A 66 -23.81 0.51 -7.22
C PRO A 66 -24.17 0.31 -5.74
N GLY A 67 -23.65 1.18 -4.90
CA GLY A 67 -23.96 1.15 -3.48
C GLY A 67 -23.17 0.16 -2.67
N ALA A 68 -22.31 -0.63 -3.30
CA ALA A 68 -21.54 -1.66 -2.60
C ALA A 68 -20.14 -1.20 -2.23
N ARG A 69 -19.81 0.06 -2.42
CA ARG A 69 -18.46 0.57 -2.20
C ARG A 69 -18.30 1.14 -0.80
N PRO A 70 -17.21 0.79 -0.13
CA PRO A 70 -16.94 1.36 1.19
C PRO A 70 -16.51 2.83 1.08
N PRO A 71 -16.60 3.57 2.18
CA PRO A 71 -16.19 4.97 2.17
C PRO A 71 -14.71 5.13 1.85
N ALA A 72 -14.38 6.24 1.17
CA ALA A 72 -13.00 6.52 0.80
C ALA A 72 -12.12 6.85 2.01
N MET A 73 -12.72 7.20 3.14
CA MET A 73 -11.99 7.62 4.32
C MET A 73 -10.96 6.58 4.79
N ALA A 74 -11.32 5.29 4.67
CA ALA A 74 -10.42 4.23 5.11
C ALA A 74 -9.14 4.20 4.27
N ARG A 75 -9.25 4.53 2.98
CA ARG A 75 -8.10 4.56 2.09
C ARG A 75 -7.13 5.68 2.46
N SER A 76 -7.68 6.82 2.82
CA SER A 76 -6.85 7.96 3.18
C SER A 76 -6.00 7.67 4.39
N ARG A 77 -6.51 6.85 5.29
CA ARG A 77 -5.76 6.51 6.50
C ARG A 77 -4.50 5.72 6.21
N ILE A 78 -4.51 4.86 5.19
CA ILE A 78 -3.33 4.06 4.92
C ILE A 78 -2.21 4.94 4.37
N VAL A 79 -2.55 5.94 3.56
CA VAL A 79 -1.55 6.87 3.08
C VAL A 79 -0.94 7.65 4.23
N ALA A 80 -1.79 8.15 5.14
CA ALA A 80 -1.31 8.91 6.29
C ALA A 80 -0.42 8.06 7.18
N ARG A 81 -0.79 6.80 7.37
CA ARG A 81 0.01 5.88 8.19
C ARG A 81 1.38 5.66 7.58
N GLU A 82 1.44 5.47 6.27
CA GLU A 82 2.72 5.25 5.61
C GLU A 82 3.59 6.48 5.66
N LYS A 83 3.01 7.65 5.51
CA LYS A 83 3.78 8.87 5.60
C LYS A 83 4.37 9.06 6.99
N ARG A 84 3.58 8.73 8.02
CA ARG A 84 4.09 8.82 9.39
C ARG A 84 5.20 7.82 9.64
N ALA A 85 5.06 6.61 9.11
CA ALA A 85 6.08 5.59 9.29
C ALA A 85 7.38 6.01 8.63
N GLN A 86 7.29 6.59 7.43
CA GLN A 86 8.49 7.06 6.73
C GLN A 86 9.15 8.20 7.48
N ALA A 87 8.36 9.10 8.04
CA ALA A 87 8.91 10.23 8.76
C ALA A 87 9.61 9.81 10.04
N ARG A 88 9.16 8.70 10.66
CA ARG A 88 9.74 8.24 11.91
C ARG A 88 10.99 7.40 11.74
N GLU A 89 11.19 6.86 10.56
CA GLU A 89 12.34 6.02 10.35
C GLU A 89 13.60 6.85 10.31
N PRO A 90 14.66 6.38 10.97
CA PRO A 90 15.91 7.11 10.89
C PRO A 90 16.45 7.11 9.47
N VAL A 91 17.25 8.11 9.19
CA VAL A 91 17.89 8.21 7.89
C VAL A 91 18.80 6.99 7.71
N LYS A 92 18.68 6.34 6.58
CA LYS A 92 19.47 5.15 6.32
C LYS A 92 20.87 5.51 5.92
N GLN A 93 21.79 4.82 6.48
CA GLN A 93 23.19 5.11 6.26
C GLN A 93 23.81 4.24 5.19
N GLY A 94 23.15 3.37 4.73
CA GLY A 94 23.80 2.52 3.85
C GLY A 94 23.21 2.15 2.68
#